data_0ec293ac4ef9a56d894c273fcf38e97b
#
_entry.id   0ec293ac4ef9a56d894c273fcf38e97b
#
_cell.length_a   1.000
_cell.length_b   1.000
_cell.length_c   1.000
_cell.angle_alpha   90.00
_cell.angle_beta   90.00
_cell.angle_gamma   90.00
#
_symmetry.space_group_name_H-M   'P 1'
#
loop_
_entity.id
_entity.type
_entity.pdbx_description
1 polymer ?
#
loop_
_entity_poly.entity_id
_entity_poly.type
_entity_poly.pdbx_seq_one_letter_code
_entity_poly.pdbx_strand_id
1 'polypeptide(L)'
;MKNEESKIGDRRESQCRMKKQRSAAKGKANRLAHTLLLIVVCFMASMTSVKAQQNSDRISLGFGSLYERGLDVTLSYEHETKYHNAWEYFANGYIKWDECASCGHVCPESFWNNYRSYGFGIAYKPCVARGRNHHGNMRIGASAGSDTDRFLGGIHLGYEHNYTLRHGWKLFWQVKTDVMIKGEDLFRTGIVLGVKLPVK
;
A
#
# COMPACT_ATOMS: atom_id res chain seq x y z
N MET A 1 -63.91 7.53 -4.46
CA MET A 1 -63.05 7.97 -5.56
C MET A 1 -62.05 9.09 -5.22
N LYS A 2 -62.28 10.00 -4.28
CA LYS A 2 -61.31 11.08 -3.91
C LYS A 2 -60.02 10.62 -3.17
N ASN A 3 -60.00 9.46 -2.57
CA ASN A 3 -58.84 8.97 -1.79
C ASN A 3 -57.72 8.29 -2.61
N GLU A 4 -57.97 7.86 -3.82
CA GLU A 4 -56.96 7.23 -4.68
C GLU A 4 -56.12 8.25 -5.45
N GLU A 5 -56.72 9.32 -5.90
CA GLU A 5 -55.99 10.41 -6.59
C GLU A 5 -54.97 11.10 -5.71
N SER A 6 -55.25 11.28 -4.40
CA SER A 6 -54.29 11.83 -3.43
C SER A 6 -53.07 10.95 -3.23
N LYS A 7 -53.20 9.61 -3.19
CA LYS A 7 -52.11 8.67 -3.07
C LYS A 7 -51.20 8.59 -4.32
N ILE A 8 -51.75 8.82 -5.49
CA ILE A 8 -51.00 8.80 -6.74
C ILE A 8 -50.13 10.05 -6.88
N GLY A 9 -50.65 11.22 -6.45
CA GLY A 9 -49.91 12.48 -6.41
C GLY A 9 -48.68 12.41 -5.50
N ASP A 10 -48.83 11.87 -4.30
CA ASP A 10 -47.77 11.77 -3.29
C ASP A 10 -46.66 10.82 -3.71
N ARG A 11 -46.98 9.71 -4.38
CA ARG A 11 -46.00 8.80 -4.98
C ARG A 11 -45.17 9.42 -6.11
N ARG A 12 -45.78 10.28 -6.94
CA ARG A 12 -45.06 10.95 -8.02
C ARG A 12 -44.10 12.00 -7.48
N GLU A 13 -44.50 12.71 -6.46
CA GLU A 13 -43.67 13.75 -5.84
C GLU A 13 -42.46 13.14 -5.10
N SER A 14 -42.66 12.04 -4.39
CA SER A 14 -41.57 11.31 -3.73
C SER A 14 -40.58 10.71 -4.73
N GLN A 15 -41.03 10.17 -5.86
CA GLN A 15 -40.16 9.68 -6.94
C GLN A 15 -39.36 10.81 -7.60
N CYS A 16 -39.97 11.99 -7.77
CA CYS A 16 -39.30 13.14 -8.36
C CYS A 16 -38.20 13.69 -7.42
N ARG A 17 -38.46 13.73 -6.11
CA ARG A 17 -37.45 14.10 -5.08
C ARG A 17 -36.29 13.14 -5.04
N MET A 18 -36.53 11.82 -5.09
CA MET A 18 -35.48 10.82 -5.13
C MET A 18 -34.59 10.88 -6.39
N LYS A 19 -35.19 11.14 -7.56
CA LYS A 19 -34.44 11.34 -8.81
C LYS A 19 -33.56 12.58 -8.73
N LYS A 20 -34.05 13.68 -8.16
CA LYS A 20 -33.28 14.92 -7.99
C LYS A 20 -32.13 14.79 -7.02
N GLN A 21 -32.32 14.05 -5.92
CA GLN A 21 -31.23 13.73 -4.97
C GLN A 21 -30.15 12.81 -5.60
N ARG A 22 -30.55 11.79 -6.36
CA ARG A 22 -29.60 10.91 -7.05
C ARG A 22 -28.79 11.65 -8.13
N SER A 23 -29.41 12.59 -8.85
CA SER A 23 -28.71 13.41 -9.85
C SER A 23 -27.71 14.37 -9.19
N ALA A 24 -28.07 15.00 -8.07
CA ALA A 24 -27.17 15.88 -7.31
C ALA A 24 -26.00 15.12 -6.68
N ALA A 25 -26.22 13.90 -6.19
CA ALA A 25 -25.17 13.04 -5.64
C ALA A 25 -24.18 12.58 -6.74
N LYS A 26 -24.67 12.20 -7.92
CA LYS A 26 -23.81 11.88 -9.09
C LYS A 26 -22.95 13.07 -9.52
N GLY A 27 -23.51 14.28 -9.55
CA GLY A 27 -22.75 15.48 -9.90
C GLY A 27 -21.63 15.81 -8.91
N LYS A 28 -21.85 15.60 -7.59
CA LYS A 28 -20.82 15.78 -6.57
C LYS A 28 -19.72 14.71 -6.69
N ALA A 29 -20.08 13.44 -6.89
CA ALA A 29 -19.14 12.34 -7.06
C ALA A 29 -18.23 12.55 -8.28
N ASN A 30 -18.78 12.99 -9.41
CA ASN A 30 -17.98 13.28 -10.59
C ASN A 30 -17.00 14.45 -10.37
N ARG A 31 -17.42 15.52 -9.70
CA ARG A 31 -16.51 16.64 -9.38
C ARG A 31 -15.37 16.20 -8.47
N LEU A 32 -15.67 15.38 -7.47
CA LEU A 32 -14.65 14.83 -6.56
C LEU A 32 -13.65 13.94 -7.31
N ALA A 33 -14.13 13.09 -8.21
CA ALA A 33 -13.28 12.24 -9.05
C ALA A 33 -12.38 13.06 -9.99
N HIS A 34 -12.91 14.11 -10.62
CA HIS A 34 -12.09 15.00 -11.45
C HIS A 34 -11.06 15.79 -10.63
N THR A 35 -11.39 16.24 -9.44
CA THR A 35 -10.44 16.94 -8.56
C THR A 35 -9.33 16.01 -8.11
N LEU A 36 -9.65 14.77 -7.72
CA LEU A 36 -8.66 13.73 -7.40
C LEU A 36 -7.77 13.40 -8.60
N LEU A 37 -8.35 13.25 -9.78
CA LEU A 37 -7.60 12.99 -11.01
C LEU A 37 -6.64 14.14 -11.31
N LEU A 38 -7.07 15.40 -11.20
CA LEU A 38 -6.22 16.58 -11.40
C LEU A 38 -5.07 16.63 -10.38
N ILE A 39 -5.32 16.32 -9.10
CA ILE A 39 -4.27 16.25 -8.08
C ILE A 39 -3.25 15.18 -8.43
N VAL A 40 -3.69 14.00 -8.85
CA VAL A 40 -2.80 12.90 -9.28
C VAL A 40 -1.98 13.30 -10.50
N VAL A 41 -2.60 13.92 -11.51
CA VAL A 41 -1.90 14.39 -12.72
C VAL A 41 -0.88 15.50 -12.40
N CYS A 42 -1.23 16.46 -11.55
CA CYS A 42 -0.29 17.50 -11.10
C CYS A 42 0.86 16.90 -10.28
N PHE A 43 0.58 15.89 -9.43
CA PHE A 43 1.62 15.18 -8.69
C PHE A 43 2.55 14.41 -9.62
N MET A 44 2.03 13.72 -10.63
CA MET A 44 2.82 13.02 -11.65
C MET A 44 3.63 13.99 -12.53
N ALA A 45 3.07 15.14 -12.90
CA ALA A 45 3.77 16.16 -13.69
C ALA A 45 4.93 16.82 -12.92
N SER A 46 4.82 16.97 -11.60
CA SER A 46 5.90 17.50 -10.78
C SER A 46 7.10 16.54 -10.64
N MET A 47 6.93 15.26 -10.99
CA MET A 47 8.00 14.26 -10.93
C MET A 47 8.92 14.26 -12.16
N THR A 48 8.55 14.90 -13.26
CA THR A 48 9.29 14.82 -14.56
C THR A 48 10.46 15.78 -14.68
N SER A 49 10.77 16.61 -13.68
CA SER A 49 11.76 17.68 -13.75
C SER A 49 13.02 17.44 -12.93
N VAL A 50 13.65 16.28 -12.99
CA VAL A 50 14.95 16.09 -12.35
C VAL A 50 15.97 15.53 -13.35
N LYS A 51 16.83 16.42 -13.82
CA LYS A 51 18.03 16.07 -14.59
C LYS A 51 18.93 15.13 -13.79
N ALA A 52 19.37 14.08 -14.46
CA ALA A 52 20.23 13.02 -13.97
C ALA A 52 21.43 13.51 -13.17
N GLN A 53 21.54 13.11 -11.92
CA GLN A 53 22.77 13.09 -11.18
C GLN A 53 22.82 11.77 -10.41
N GLN A 54 23.77 10.94 -10.83
CA GLN A 54 24.20 9.67 -10.28
C GLN A 54 23.07 8.84 -9.64
N ASN A 55 22.30 8.20 -10.49
CA ASN A 55 21.31 7.20 -10.10
C ASN A 55 22.05 6.03 -9.44
N SER A 56 21.53 5.54 -8.35
CA SER A 56 22.09 4.36 -7.70
C SER A 56 21.01 3.31 -7.59
N ASP A 57 21.26 2.19 -8.24
CA ASP A 57 20.38 1.03 -8.19
C ASP A 57 20.74 0.17 -6.98
N ARG A 58 19.72 -0.37 -6.32
CA ARG A 58 19.87 -1.18 -5.11
C ARG A 58 18.94 -2.37 -5.11
N ILE A 59 19.43 -3.48 -4.60
CA ILE A 59 18.58 -4.61 -4.23
C ILE A 59 18.44 -4.59 -2.71
N SER A 60 17.23 -4.76 -2.21
CA SER A 60 16.98 -4.81 -0.77
C SER A 60 16.28 -6.10 -0.36
N LEU A 61 16.62 -6.55 0.84
CA LEU A 61 15.96 -7.65 1.51
C LEU A 61 15.51 -7.16 2.89
N GLY A 62 14.22 -7.31 3.16
CA GLY A 62 13.58 -6.93 4.42
C GLY A 62 12.83 -8.07 5.06
N PHE A 63 12.87 -8.12 6.39
CA PHE A 63 12.12 -9.04 7.23
C PHE A 63 11.28 -8.23 8.20
N GLY A 64 9.99 -8.50 8.25
CA GLY A 64 9.04 -7.77 9.08
C GLY A 64 8.24 -8.65 10.00
N SER A 65 7.94 -8.11 11.18
CA SER A 65 6.94 -8.66 12.08
C SER A 65 5.73 -7.74 12.09
N LEU A 66 4.57 -8.31 11.82
CA LEU A 66 3.30 -7.60 11.74
C LEU A 66 2.47 -7.89 12.99
N TYR A 67 1.67 -6.89 13.38
CA TYR A 67 0.84 -6.94 14.59
C TYR A 67 -0.16 -8.12 14.56
N GLU A 68 -0.65 -8.47 13.37
CA GLU A 68 -1.62 -9.56 13.14
C GLU A 68 -1.00 -10.96 13.23
N ARG A 69 0.09 -11.13 14.00
CA ARG A 69 0.86 -12.39 14.11
C ARG A 69 1.37 -12.86 12.75
N GLY A 70 1.89 -11.94 11.95
CA GLY A 70 2.38 -12.19 10.61
C GLY A 70 3.87 -11.93 10.46
N LEU A 71 4.53 -12.74 9.63
CA LEU A 71 5.86 -12.52 9.14
C LEU A 71 5.79 -12.02 7.69
N ASP A 72 6.51 -10.94 7.40
CA ASP A 72 6.63 -10.37 6.06
C ASP A 72 8.08 -10.47 5.59
N VAL A 73 8.26 -10.96 4.40
CA VAL A 73 9.55 -11.00 3.72
C VAL A 73 9.42 -10.21 2.43
N THR A 74 10.22 -9.17 2.29
CA THR A 74 10.17 -8.30 1.11
C THR A 74 11.53 -8.31 0.41
N LEU A 75 11.53 -8.65 -0.87
CA LEU A 75 12.64 -8.48 -1.80
C LEU A 75 12.30 -7.33 -2.72
N SER A 76 13.20 -6.35 -2.89
CA SER A 76 12.92 -5.25 -3.81
C SER A 76 14.15 -4.77 -4.59
N TYR A 77 13.86 -4.21 -5.76
CA TYR A 77 14.80 -3.43 -6.56
C TYR A 77 14.39 -1.96 -6.47
N GLU A 78 15.34 -1.11 -6.09
CA GLU A 78 15.14 0.32 -5.87
C GLU A 78 16.04 1.13 -6.79
N HIS A 79 15.43 2.03 -7.55
CA HIS A 79 16.11 3.02 -8.36
C HIS A 79 16.10 4.37 -7.63
N GLU A 80 17.22 4.72 -7.01
CA GLU A 80 17.36 5.94 -6.21
C GLU A 80 17.87 7.10 -7.07
N THR A 81 17.17 8.22 -6.98
CA THR A 81 17.53 9.47 -7.68
C THR A 81 18.40 10.38 -6.80
N LYS A 82 18.91 11.48 -7.37
CA LYS A 82 19.80 12.44 -6.73
C LYS A 82 19.37 12.92 -5.34
N TYR A 83 18.07 13.07 -5.11
CA TYR A 83 17.55 13.63 -3.86
C TYR A 83 17.07 12.55 -2.89
N HIS A 84 17.56 11.32 -3.04
CA HIS A 84 17.12 10.15 -2.27
C HIS A 84 15.64 9.81 -2.45
N ASN A 85 14.98 10.37 -3.47
CA ASN A 85 13.70 9.86 -3.91
C ASN A 85 13.96 8.56 -4.66
N ALA A 86 13.08 7.58 -4.51
CA ALA A 86 13.29 6.31 -5.18
C ALA A 86 11.99 5.73 -5.75
N TRP A 87 12.15 4.96 -6.81
CA TRP A 87 11.15 4.00 -7.29
C TRP A 87 11.54 2.61 -6.83
N GLU A 88 10.61 1.91 -6.25
CA GLU A 88 10.81 0.55 -5.75
C GLU A 88 9.88 -0.41 -6.49
N TYR A 89 10.45 -1.50 -7.01
CA TYR A 89 9.74 -2.67 -7.50
C TYR A 89 9.94 -3.76 -6.47
N PHE A 90 8.88 -4.31 -5.91
CA PHE A 90 9.01 -5.25 -4.82
C PHE A 90 8.18 -6.50 -5.01
N ALA A 91 8.69 -7.59 -4.47
CA ALA A 91 7.98 -8.82 -4.23
C ALA A 91 7.89 -9.04 -2.72
N ASN A 92 6.70 -9.30 -2.20
CA ASN A 92 6.52 -9.61 -0.79
C ASN A 92 5.86 -10.97 -0.60
N GLY A 93 6.29 -11.66 0.43
CA GLY A 93 5.67 -12.87 0.95
C GLY A 93 5.20 -12.62 2.37
N TYR A 94 3.97 -12.97 2.67
CA TYR A 94 3.36 -12.85 3.98
C TYR A 94 2.91 -14.22 4.46
N ILE A 95 3.26 -14.55 5.71
CA ILE A 95 2.86 -15.78 6.40
C ILE A 95 2.25 -15.36 7.73
N LYS A 96 1.02 -15.79 7.97
CA LYS A 96 0.34 -15.61 9.25
C LYS A 96 0.36 -16.93 10.01
N TRP A 97 0.50 -16.88 11.32
CA TRP A 97 0.42 -18.05 12.19
C TRP A 97 -0.64 -17.84 13.28
N ASP A 98 -1.29 -18.93 13.66
CA ASP A 98 -2.23 -18.99 14.78
C ASP A 98 -1.79 -20.03 15.79
N GLU A 99 -2.37 -19.97 16.96
CA GLU A 99 -2.22 -21.00 17.97
C GLU A 99 -2.96 -22.25 17.53
N CYS A 100 -2.34 -23.41 17.71
CA CYS A 100 -2.96 -24.70 17.42
C CYS A 100 -4.13 -24.92 18.37
N ALA A 101 -5.32 -25.23 17.83
CA ALA A 101 -6.53 -25.45 18.62
C ALA A 101 -6.41 -26.62 19.62
N SER A 102 -5.49 -27.55 19.37
CA SER A 102 -5.31 -28.74 20.23
C SER A 102 -4.28 -28.55 21.35
N CYS A 103 -3.23 -27.74 21.13
CA CYS A 103 -2.13 -27.56 22.09
C CYS A 103 -2.00 -26.15 22.68
N GLY A 104 -2.72 -25.16 22.11
CA GLY A 104 -2.67 -23.77 22.55
C GLY A 104 -1.34 -23.05 22.26
N HIS A 105 -0.45 -23.66 21.48
CA HIS A 105 0.86 -23.12 21.13
C HIS A 105 1.04 -23.07 19.61
N VAL A 106 1.96 -22.21 19.14
CA VAL A 106 2.38 -22.21 17.74
C VAL A 106 3.26 -23.44 17.50
N CYS A 107 2.73 -24.42 16.78
CA CYS A 107 3.47 -25.62 16.38
C CYS A 107 3.86 -25.55 14.89
N PRO A 108 4.82 -26.38 14.44
CA PRO A 108 5.25 -26.38 13.04
C PRO A 108 4.08 -26.55 12.05
N GLU A 109 3.10 -27.36 12.42
CA GLU A 109 1.91 -27.60 11.58
C GLU A 109 1.03 -26.34 11.46
N SER A 110 0.76 -25.65 12.58
CA SER A 110 -0.02 -24.41 12.56
C SER A 110 0.71 -23.25 11.89
N PHE A 111 2.05 -23.25 11.93
CA PHE A 111 2.86 -22.25 11.25
C PHE A 111 2.86 -22.45 9.73
N TRP A 112 3.04 -23.71 9.26
CA TRP A 112 3.18 -23.97 7.82
C TRP A 112 1.85 -24.12 7.08
N ASN A 113 0.78 -24.48 7.74
CA ASN A 113 -0.54 -24.71 7.13
C ASN A 113 -1.49 -23.50 7.22
N ASN A 114 -1.02 -22.40 7.82
CA ASN A 114 -1.82 -21.21 7.97
C ASN A 114 -1.78 -20.32 6.72
N TYR A 115 -2.47 -19.19 6.80
CA TYR A 115 -2.63 -18.26 5.69
C TYR A 115 -1.29 -17.74 5.14
N ARG A 116 -1.15 -17.82 3.83
CA ARG A 116 0.00 -17.30 3.08
C ARG A 116 -0.48 -16.45 1.94
N SER A 117 0.26 -15.38 1.67
CA SER A 117 0.03 -14.60 0.47
C SER A 117 1.36 -14.10 -0.10
N TYR A 118 1.37 -13.90 -1.40
CA TYR A 118 2.50 -13.31 -2.10
C TYR A 118 1.99 -12.24 -3.06
N GLY A 119 2.83 -11.25 -3.31
CA GLY A 119 2.46 -10.14 -4.17
C GLY A 119 3.66 -9.48 -4.81
N PHE A 120 3.40 -8.79 -5.91
CA PHE A 120 4.34 -7.94 -6.60
C PHE A 120 3.77 -6.54 -6.68
N GLY A 121 4.60 -5.54 -6.51
CA GLY A 121 4.15 -4.17 -6.50
C GLY A 121 5.20 -3.17 -6.90
N ILE A 122 4.73 -1.94 -6.97
CA ILE A 122 5.54 -0.76 -7.21
C ILE A 122 5.25 0.26 -6.13
N ALA A 123 6.29 0.94 -5.65
CA ALA A 123 6.15 2.03 -4.70
C ALA A 123 7.02 3.21 -5.08
N TYR A 124 6.53 4.39 -4.76
CA TYR A 124 7.31 5.62 -4.82
C TYR A 124 7.70 6.04 -3.40
N LYS A 125 8.98 6.41 -3.25
CA LYS A 125 9.59 6.77 -1.96
C LYS A 125 10.13 8.20 -2.01
N PRO A 126 9.31 9.24 -1.80
CA PRO A 126 9.79 10.60 -1.64
C PRO A 126 10.63 10.73 -0.35
N CYS A 127 11.76 11.40 -0.46
CA CYS A 127 12.64 11.70 0.66
C CYS A 127 12.10 12.87 1.47
N VAL A 128 11.77 12.64 2.74
CA VAL A 128 11.21 13.64 3.66
C VAL A 128 12.19 14.11 4.74
N ALA A 129 13.22 13.33 5.01
CA ALA A 129 14.25 13.68 5.97
C ALA A 129 15.65 13.39 5.42
N ARG A 130 16.59 14.30 5.63
CA ARG A 130 17.96 14.16 5.12
C ARG A 130 18.97 14.51 6.21
N GLY A 131 19.95 13.65 6.36
CA GLY A 131 21.12 13.88 7.19
C GLY A 131 22.40 13.48 6.45
N ARG A 132 23.54 13.59 7.11
CA ARG A 132 24.85 13.31 6.52
C ARG A 132 25.01 11.85 6.07
N ASN A 133 24.57 10.92 6.91
CA ASN A 133 24.74 9.48 6.69
C ASN A 133 23.40 8.72 6.78
N HIS A 134 22.28 9.43 6.80
CA HIS A 134 20.94 8.84 6.89
C HIS A 134 19.91 9.67 6.13
N HIS A 135 18.85 9.04 5.72
CA HIS A 135 17.69 9.73 5.12
C HIS A 135 16.41 8.94 5.42
N GLY A 136 15.30 9.65 5.47
CA GLY A 136 13.98 9.08 5.67
C GLY A 136 13.10 9.29 4.45
N ASN A 137 12.39 8.25 4.05
CA ASN A 137 11.49 8.24 2.92
C ASN A 137 10.08 7.86 3.37
N MET A 138 9.07 8.57 2.88
CA MET A 138 7.71 8.04 2.89
C MET A 138 7.61 6.98 1.80
N ARG A 139 6.87 5.91 2.04
CA ARG A 139 6.62 4.85 1.05
C ARG A 139 5.14 4.82 0.71
N ILE A 140 4.82 4.96 -0.58
CA ILE A 140 3.46 4.93 -1.11
C ILE A 140 3.47 3.99 -2.30
N GLY A 141 2.69 2.92 -2.25
CA GLY A 141 2.73 1.91 -3.30
C GLY A 141 1.43 1.14 -3.46
N ALA A 142 1.43 0.30 -4.47
CA ALA A 142 0.35 -0.64 -4.73
C ALA A 142 0.92 -1.98 -5.17
N SER A 143 0.21 -3.05 -4.87
CA SER A 143 0.57 -4.40 -5.26
C SER A 143 -0.63 -5.20 -5.74
N ALA A 144 -0.29 -6.25 -6.48
CA ALA A 144 -1.22 -7.30 -6.88
C ALA A 144 -0.58 -8.66 -6.55
N GLY A 145 -1.38 -9.60 -6.12
CA GLY A 145 -0.89 -10.89 -5.69
C GLY A 145 -1.99 -11.94 -5.54
N SER A 146 -1.67 -12.99 -4.79
CA SER A 146 -2.60 -14.08 -4.51
C SER A 146 -2.29 -14.72 -3.16
N ASP A 147 -3.31 -15.30 -2.55
CA ASP A 147 -3.19 -16.18 -1.39
C ASP A 147 -3.32 -17.67 -1.76
N THR A 148 -3.09 -18.04 -3.02
CA THR A 148 -3.28 -19.35 -3.64
C THR A 148 -4.70 -19.54 -4.16
N ASP A 149 -5.72 -19.07 -3.45
CA ASP A 149 -7.14 -19.28 -3.82
C ASP A 149 -7.77 -18.05 -4.48
N ARG A 150 -7.31 -16.85 -4.14
CA ARG A 150 -7.92 -15.59 -4.57
C ARG A 150 -6.89 -14.58 -5.01
N PHE A 151 -7.29 -13.72 -5.93
CA PHE A 151 -6.51 -12.55 -6.30
C PHE A 151 -6.63 -11.48 -5.21
N LEU A 152 -5.48 -10.93 -4.81
CA LEU A 152 -5.34 -9.88 -3.82
C LEU A 152 -4.86 -8.60 -4.46
N GLY A 153 -5.42 -7.47 -4.04
CA GLY A 153 -4.89 -6.14 -4.31
C GLY A 153 -4.45 -5.48 -3.02
N GLY A 154 -3.41 -4.68 -3.04
CA GLY A 154 -2.93 -3.99 -1.84
C GLY A 154 -2.47 -2.56 -2.11
N ILE A 155 -2.70 -1.68 -1.12
CA ILE A 155 -2.12 -0.35 -1.05
C ILE A 155 -1.15 -0.34 0.12
N HIS A 156 0.06 0.16 -0.12
CA HIS A 156 1.16 0.17 0.84
C HIS A 156 1.48 1.60 1.25
N LEU A 157 1.47 1.86 2.54
CA LEU A 157 1.86 3.12 3.13
C LEU A 157 2.92 2.85 4.21
N GLY A 158 3.93 3.71 4.31
CA GLY A 158 4.94 3.52 5.33
C GLY A 158 5.94 4.66 5.41
N TYR A 159 6.78 4.58 6.42
CA TYR A 159 7.97 5.41 6.58
C TYR A 159 9.18 4.50 6.71
N GLU A 160 10.18 4.76 5.90
CA GLU A 160 11.44 4.02 5.87
C GLU A 160 12.57 4.95 6.25
N HIS A 161 13.42 4.53 7.16
CA HIS A 161 14.64 5.25 7.53
C HIS A 161 15.88 4.45 7.17
N ASN A 162 16.77 5.07 6.42
CA ASN A 162 17.96 4.45 5.85
C ASN A 162 19.22 5.01 6.50
N TYR A 163 20.15 4.15 6.88
CA TYR A 163 21.49 4.48 7.36
C TYR A 163 22.52 3.98 6.36
N THR A 164 23.30 4.90 5.81
CA THR A 164 24.38 4.56 4.86
C THR A 164 25.62 4.08 5.59
N LEU A 165 26.05 2.88 5.28
CA LEU A 165 27.25 2.25 5.78
C LEU A 165 28.43 2.42 4.81
N ARG A 166 29.60 1.91 5.20
CA ARG A 166 30.76 1.82 4.31
C ARG A 166 30.45 0.96 3.08
N HIS A 167 31.14 1.20 1.97
CA HIS A 167 30.95 0.47 0.70
C HIS A 167 29.58 0.66 0.03
N GLY A 168 28.79 1.67 0.46
CA GLY A 168 27.50 1.98 -0.16
C GLY A 168 26.32 1.12 0.27
N TRP A 169 26.51 0.20 1.21
CA TRP A 169 25.43 -0.56 1.82
C TRP A 169 24.56 0.37 2.66
N LYS A 170 23.26 0.05 2.76
CA LYS A 170 22.35 0.74 3.69
C LYS A 170 21.65 -0.28 4.59
N LEU A 171 21.56 0.04 5.87
CA LEU A 171 20.60 -0.58 6.77
C LEU A 171 19.34 0.25 6.77
N PHE A 172 18.19 -0.38 6.82
CA PHE A 172 16.94 0.34 6.94
C PHE A 172 16.00 -0.32 7.96
N TRP A 173 15.18 0.52 8.54
CA TRP A 173 13.98 0.10 9.25
C TRP A 173 12.78 0.83 8.63
N GLN A 174 11.66 0.17 8.63
CA GLN A 174 10.43 0.67 8.02
C GLN A 174 9.25 0.37 8.95
N VAL A 175 8.42 1.35 9.21
CA VAL A 175 7.07 1.16 9.73
C VAL A 175 6.13 1.20 8.55
N LYS A 176 5.31 0.18 8.39
CA LYS A 176 4.37 0.07 7.27
C LYS A 176 2.97 -0.29 7.73
N THR A 177 2.00 0.13 6.94
CA THR A 177 0.62 -0.31 7.01
C THR A 177 0.17 -0.63 5.59
N ASP A 178 -0.20 -1.87 5.38
CA ASP A 178 -0.71 -2.35 4.10
C ASP A 178 -2.22 -2.54 4.22
N VAL A 179 -2.98 -2.01 3.27
CA VAL A 179 -4.42 -2.19 3.15
C VAL A 179 -4.67 -3.21 2.06
N MET A 180 -5.13 -4.41 2.43
CA MET A 180 -5.31 -5.53 1.50
C MET A 180 -6.79 -5.69 1.13
N ILE A 181 -7.06 -5.73 -0.17
CA ILE A 181 -8.40 -5.96 -0.71
C ILE A 181 -8.54 -7.46 -0.98
N LYS A 182 -9.59 -8.07 -0.45
CA LYS A 182 -9.90 -9.51 -0.52
C LYS A 182 -8.93 -10.43 0.24
N GLY A 183 -8.04 -9.86 1.08
CA GLY A 183 -7.21 -10.64 2.00
C GLY A 183 -7.98 -11.07 3.25
N GLU A 184 -7.40 -11.99 4.02
CA GLU A 184 -7.91 -12.36 5.33
C GLU A 184 -7.86 -11.18 6.30
N ASP A 185 -6.72 -10.46 6.32
CA ASP A 185 -6.54 -9.25 7.10
C ASP A 185 -6.65 -8.03 6.19
N LEU A 186 -7.57 -7.11 6.51
CA LEU A 186 -7.73 -5.85 5.79
C LEU A 186 -6.53 -4.92 5.99
N PHE A 187 -6.02 -4.86 7.21
CA PHE A 187 -4.84 -4.06 7.58
C PHE A 187 -3.71 -4.96 8.02
N ARG A 188 -2.50 -4.69 7.55
CA ARG A 188 -1.27 -5.38 7.96
C ARG A 188 -0.27 -4.32 8.38
N THR A 189 -0.16 -4.10 9.68
CA THR A 189 0.68 -3.06 10.26
C THR A 189 1.86 -3.68 10.99
N GLY A 190 3.06 -3.15 10.78
CA GLY A 190 4.23 -3.67 11.47
C GLY A 190 5.53 -2.95 11.17
N ILE A 191 6.60 -3.58 11.62
CA ILE A 191 7.96 -3.07 11.46
C ILE A 191 8.77 -4.06 10.61
N VAL A 192 9.49 -3.52 9.64
CA VAL A 192 10.41 -4.26 8.78
C VAL A 192 11.82 -3.76 9.02
N LEU A 193 12.77 -4.65 9.12
CA LEU A 193 14.20 -4.38 9.17
C LEU A 193 14.87 -5.02 7.96
N GLY A 194 15.87 -4.37 7.39
CA GLY A 194 16.53 -4.94 6.23
C GLY A 194 17.80 -4.24 5.81
N VAL A 195 18.33 -4.74 4.70
CA VAL A 195 19.60 -4.32 4.12
C VAL A 195 19.40 -4.01 2.65
N LYS A 196 20.05 -2.96 2.16
CA LYS A 196 20.11 -2.58 0.75
C LYS A 196 21.54 -2.69 0.25
N LEU A 197 21.71 -3.38 -0.86
CA LEU A 197 22.97 -3.62 -1.53
C LEU A 197 23.02 -2.79 -2.82
N PRO A 198 24.13 -2.07 -3.09
CA PRO A 198 24.28 -1.36 -4.35
C PRO A 198 24.46 -2.38 -5.49
N VAL A 199 23.75 -2.18 -6.58
CA VAL A 199 23.97 -2.89 -7.85
C VAL A 199 24.94 -2.04 -8.68
N LYS A 200 26.01 -2.65 -9.13
CA LYS A 200 27.00 -2.01 -9.99
C LYS A 200 26.62 -2.17 -11.46
#